data_c46ebb960304416132784ed179af4b9d
#
_entry.id   c46ebb960304416132784ed179af4b9d
#
_cell.length_a   1.000
_cell.length_b   1.000
_cell.length_c   1.000
_cell.angle_alpha   90.00
_cell.angle_beta   90.00
_cell.angle_gamma   90.00
#
_symmetry.space_group_name_H-M   'P 1'
#
loop_
_entity.id
_entity.type
_entity.pdbx_description
1 polymer ?
#
loop_
_entity_poly.entity_id
_entity_poly.type
_entity_poly.pdbx_seq_one_letter_code
_entity_poly.pdbx_strand_id
1 'polypeptide(L)'
;MYSFGMSARDIQRHLQQVYGVEVSPETISNITDAVMSDVREWQNRPLEKSYPILFLDALRVNSRQDGKNINKALYVALAINREGRKEVLGLWLADTEGAKFWMSVLTDIKNRGTEDILIACMDVAANYVCFTSFA
;
A
#
# COMPACT_ATOMS: atom_id res chain seq x y z
N MET A 1 11.15 -2.17 8.43
CA MET A 1 12.17 -1.22 8.91
C MET A 1 12.38 -0.04 7.98
N TYR A 2 12.47 -0.23 6.67
CA TYR A 2 12.45 0.90 5.73
C TYR A 2 11.17 1.73 5.83
N SER A 3 10.04 1.13 6.20
CA SER A 3 8.77 1.83 6.40
C SER A 3 8.80 2.90 7.49
N PHE A 4 9.77 2.84 8.39
CA PHE A 4 10.01 3.86 9.42
C PHE A 4 10.99 4.95 8.97
N GLY A 5 11.36 4.99 7.68
CA GLY A 5 12.34 5.93 7.16
C GLY A 5 13.78 5.66 7.61
N MET A 6 14.09 4.45 8.01
CA MET A 6 15.44 4.04 8.42
C MET A 6 16.34 3.82 7.21
N SER A 7 17.59 4.31 7.28
CA SER A 7 18.62 3.97 6.30
C SER A 7 19.10 2.53 6.49
N ALA A 8 19.79 1.97 5.47
CA ALA A 8 20.39 0.64 5.57
C ALA A 8 21.35 0.50 6.77
N ARG A 9 22.07 1.57 7.09
CA ARG A 9 22.96 1.62 8.25
C ARG A 9 22.21 1.63 9.59
N ASP A 10 21.08 2.32 9.64
CA ASP A 10 20.23 2.33 10.83
C ASP A 10 19.60 0.96 11.07
N ILE A 11 19.19 0.27 10.02
CA ILE A 11 18.67 -1.09 10.06
C ILE A 11 19.77 -2.05 10.55
N GLN A 12 20.99 -1.94 10.02
CA GLN A 12 22.13 -2.73 10.47
C GLN A 12 22.37 -2.57 11.97
N ARG A 13 22.40 -1.33 12.43
CA ARG A 13 22.58 -1.00 13.85
C ARG A 13 21.47 -1.56 14.71
N HIS A 14 20.25 -1.42 14.27
CA HIS A 14 19.06 -1.95 14.97
C HIS A 14 19.09 -3.48 15.10
N LEU A 15 19.41 -4.19 14.01
CA LEU A 15 19.52 -5.65 14.01
C LEU A 15 20.64 -6.13 14.93
N GLN A 16 21.78 -5.43 14.96
CA GLN A 16 22.86 -5.77 15.85
C GLN A 16 22.49 -5.55 17.33
N GLN A 17 21.81 -4.46 17.64
CA GLN A 17 21.41 -4.13 19.02
C GLN A 17 20.31 -5.05 19.55
N VAL A 18 19.33 -5.40 18.74
CA VAL A 18 18.14 -6.15 19.18
C VAL A 18 18.37 -7.67 19.07
N TYR A 19 18.99 -8.12 17.98
CA TYR A 19 19.11 -9.54 17.66
C TYR A 19 20.57 -10.07 17.71
N GLY A 20 21.54 -9.19 17.88
CA GLY A 20 22.96 -9.58 17.87
C GLY A 20 23.45 -10.10 16.51
N VAL A 21 22.78 -9.74 15.42
CA VAL A 21 23.10 -10.18 14.06
C VAL A 21 23.92 -9.12 13.35
N GLU A 22 25.06 -9.51 12.80
CA GLU A 22 25.88 -8.66 11.95
C GLU A 22 25.46 -8.83 10.48
N VAL A 23 24.92 -7.76 9.89
CA VAL A 23 24.52 -7.70 8.49
C VAL A 23 25.07 -6.41 7.88
N SER A 24 25.70 -6.49 6.72
CA SER A 24 26.22 -5.30 6.05
C SER A 24 25.09 -4.45 5.46
N PRO A 25 25.26 -3.10 5.35
CA PRO A 25 24.27 -2.25 4.68
C PRO A 25 24.00 -2.67 3.23
N GLU A 26 25.01 -3.17 2.53
CA GLU A 26 24.89 -3.69 1.16
C GLU A 26 23.98 -4.93 1.10
N THR A 27 24.13 -5.86 2.04
CA THR A 27 23.26 -7.04 2.14
C THR A 27 21.82 -6.65 2.37
N ILE A 28 21.55 -5.67 3.24
CA ILE A 28 20.20 -5.14 3.49
C ILE A 28 19.61 -4.54 2.21
N SER A 29 20.38 -3.76 1.46
CA SER A 29 19.94 -3.17 0.19
C SER A 29 19.65 -4.25 -0.85
N ASN A 30 20.50 -5.27 -0.96
CA ASN A 30 20.28 -6.38 -1.89
C ASN A 30 19.03 -7.19 -1.56
N ILE A 31 18.77 -7.46 -0.29
CA ILE A 31 17.54 -8.15 0.15
C ILE A 31 16.32 -7.29 -0.16
N THR A 32 16.36 -5.98 0.09
CA THR A 32 15.27 -5.05 -0.21
C THR A 32 14.98 -5.02 -1.71
N ASP A 33 16.01 -4.96 -2.55
CA ASP A 33 15.85 -4.96 -4.01
C ASP A 33 15.26 -6.28 -4.52
N ALA A 34 15.65 -7.41 -3.95
CA ALA A 34 15.08 -8.72 -4.28
C ALA A 34 13.59 -8.80 -3.92
N VAL A 35 13.20 -8.28 -2.74
CA VAL A 35 11.80 -8.25 -2.30
C VAL A 35 10.96 -7.28 -3.14
N MET A 36 11.55 -6.21 -3.67
CA MET A 36 10.82 -5.24 -4.49
C MET A 36 10.22 -5.84 -5.76
N SER A 37 10.84 -6.85 -6.35
CA SER A 37 10.26 -7.55 -7.50
C SER A 37 8.98 -8.31 -7.11
N ASP A 38 9.00 -8.98 -5.97
CA ASP A 38 7.83 -9.70 -5.43
C ASP A 38 6.70 -8.74 -5.06
N VAL A 39 7.04 -7.59 -4.49
CA VAL A 39 6.06 -6.54 -4.17
C VAL A 39 5.40 -5.99 -5.44
N ARG A 40 6.17 -5.76 -6.51
CA ARG A 40 5.63 -5.31 -7.80
C ARG A 40 4.71 -6.36 -8.42
N GLU A 41 5.11 -7.61 -8.38
CA GLU A 41 4.28 -8.73 -8.86
C GLU A 41 2.99 -8.82 -8.06
N TRP A 42 3.06 -8.74 -6.74
CA TRP A 42 1.89 -8.70 -5.88
C TRP A 42 0.98 -7.50 -6.18
N GLN A 43 1.56 -6.31 -6.38
CA GLN A 43 0.81 -5.09 -6.68
C GLN A 43 0.06 -5.19 -8.03
N ASN A 44 0.60 -5.91 -8.98
CA ASN A 44 0.03 -6.06 -10.34
C ASN A 44 -0.71 -7.38 -10.55
N ARG A 45 -0.85 -8.21 -9.51
CA ARG A 45 -1.53 -9.50 -9.66
C ARG A 45 -2.96 -9.34 -10.13
N PRO A 46 -3.50 -10.31 -10.88
CA PRO A 46 -4.93 -10.34 -11.24
C PRO A 46 -5.81 -10.37 -9.98
N LEU A 47 -6.88 -9.62 -10.00
CA LEU A 47 -7.87 -9.58 -8.94
C LEU A 47 -9.10 -10.41 -9.31
N GLU A 48 -9.94 -10.72 -8.32
CA GLU A 48 -11.21 -11.37 -8.55
C GLU A 48 -12.17 -10.44 -9.29
N LYS A 49 -13.11 -11.01 -10.04
CA LYS A 49 -14.09 -10.24 -10.80
C LYS A 49 -15.06 -9.45 -9.93
N SER A 50 -15.32 -9.93 -8.73
CA SER A 50 -16.30 -9.33 -7.85
C SER A 50 -15.83 -9.35 -6.40
N TYR A 51 -15.93 -8.20 -5.75
CA TYR A 51 -15.72 -8.07 -4.31
C TYR A 51 -16.98 -7.47 -3.67
N PRO A 52 -17.55 -8.14 -2.66
CA PRO A 52 -18.73 -7.62 -1.95
C PRO A 52 -18.48 -6.26 -1.31
N ILE A 53 -17.34 -6.08 -0.67
CA ILE A 53 -17.04 -4.86 0.08
C ILE A 53 -15.62 -4.40 -0.24
N LEU A 54 -15.48 -3.11 -0.54
CA LEU A 54 -14.20 -2.44 -0.75
C LEU A 54 -14.07 -1.28 0.25
N PHE A 55 -12.97 -1.27 1.00
CA PHE A 55 -12.59 -0.15 1.86
C PHE A 55 -11.42 0.60 1.24
N LEU A 56 -11.56 1.90 1.10
CA LEU A 56 -10.54 2.79 0.58
C LEU A 56 -10.14 3.77 1.69
N ASP A 57 -8.87 3.82 2.02
CA ASP A 57 -8.33 4.69 3.05
C ASP A 57 -7.06 5.37 2.58
N ALA A 58 -6.79 6.55 3.08
CA ALA A 58 -5.58 7.30 2.81
C ALA A 58 -4.89 7.64 4.13
N LEU A 59 -3.65 7.21 4.24
CA LEU A 59 -2.80 7.45 5.40
C LEU A 59 -1.71 8.46 5.04
N ARG A 60 -1.35 9.30 5.98
CA ARG A 60 -0.20 10.18 5.82
C ARG A 60 1.05 9.50 6.34
N VAL A 61 2.06 9.40 5.49
CA VAL A 61 3.34 8.79 5.81
C VAL A 61 4.49 9.76 5.54
N ASN A 62 5.50 9.70 6.37
CA ASN A 62 6.73 10.44 6.16
C ASN A 62 7.66 9.62 5.27
N SER A 63 8.00 10.18 4.12
CA SER A 63 8.97 9.60 3.22
C SER A 63 10.23 10.45 3.19
N ARG A 64 11.37 9.81 3.13
CA ARG A 64 12.65 10.50 2.98
C ARG A 64 13.07 10.46 1.52
N GLN A 65 13.11 11.64 0.91
CA GLN A 65 13.55 11.80 -0.47
C GLN A 65 14.59 12.92 -0.53
N ASP A 66 15.74 12.64 -1.13
CA ASP A 66 16.86 13.59 -1.26
C ASP A 66 17.29 14.26 0.06
N GLY A 67 17.29 13.49 1.15
CA GLY A 67 17.66 13.98 2.48
C GLY A 67 16.60 14.82 3.19
N LYS A 68 15.44 15.03 2.58
CA LYS A 68 14.31 15.78 3.15
C LYS A 68 13.16 14.84 3.54
N ASN A 69 12.53 15.11 4.65
CA ASN A 69 11.31 14.43 5.05
C ASN A 69 10.13 15.07 4.31
N ILE A 70 9.46 14.28 3.49
CA ILE A 70 8.28 14.69 2.73
C ILE A 70 7.09 13.88 3.20
N ASN A 71 5.99 14.57 3.50
CA ASN A 71 4.73 13.91 3.79
C ASN A 71 4.08 13.46 2.49
N LYS A 72 3.82 12.15 2.38
CA LYS A 72 3.10 11.56 1.25
C LYS A 72 1.81 10.92 1.72
N ALA A 73 0.86 10.82 0.81
CA ALA A 73 -0.37 10.08 1.04
C ALA A 73 -0.17 8.63 0.57
N LEU A 74 -0.44 7.69 1.46
CA LEU A 74 -0.49 6.26 1.15
C LEU A 74 -1.94 5.83 1.04
N TYR A 75 -2.34 5.43 -0.16
CA TYR A 75 -3.67 4.92 -0.43
C TYR A 75 -3.69 3.41 -0.27
N VAL A 76 -4.64 2.93 0.51
CA VAL A 76 -4.84 1.51 0.79
C VAL A 76 -6.21 1.09 0.30
N ALA A 77 -6.26 0.03 -0.49
CA ALA A 77 -7.51 -0.63 -0.87
C ALA A 77 -7.57 -2.00 -0.19
N LEU A 78 -8.54 -2.16 0.69
CA LEU A 78 -8.82 -3.41 1.38
C LEU A 78 -10.20 -3.92 0.94
N ALA A 79 -10.27 -5.16 0.51
CA ALA A 79 -11.52 -5.78 0.12
C ALA A 79 -11.86 -6.98 1.00
N ILE A 80 -13.15 -7.27 1.08
CA ILE A 80 -13.64 -8.54 1.59
C ILE A 80 -14.09 -9.36 0.40
N ASN A 81 -13.48 -10.54 0.21
CA ASN A 81 -13.81 -11.42 -0.89
C ASN A 81 -15.10 -12.19 -0.63
N ARG A 82 -15.55 -12.98 -1.61
CA ARG A 82 -16.77 -13.80 -1.50
C ARG A 82 -16.73 -14.83 -0.37
N GLU A 83 -15.54 -15.23 0.06
CA GLU A 83 -15.33 -16.16 1.17
C GLU A 83 -15.34 -15.47 2.54
N GLY A 84 -15.53 -14.15 2.58
CA GLY A 84 -15.52 -13.35 3.81
C GLY A 84 -14.14 -13.02 4.33
N ARG A 85 -13.09 -13.24 3.56
CA ARG A 85 -11.71 -12.93 3.95
C ARG A 85 -11.31 -11.54 3.53
N LYS A 86 -10.53 -10.89 4.39
CA LYS A 86 -9.91 -9.60 4.08
C LYS A 86 -8.72 -9.80 3.15
N GLU A 87 -8.66 -8.99 2.11
CA GLU A 87 -7.59 -8.99 1.13
C GLU A 87 -7.16 -7.56 0.84
N VAL A 88 -5.86 -7.28 0.95
CA VAL A 88 -5.31 -6.00 0.53
C VAL A 88 -5.10 -6.05 -0.98
N LEU A 89 -5.84 -5.22 -1.70
CA LEU A 89 -5.77 -5.20 -3.16
C LEU A 89 -4.54 -4.47 -3.68
N GLY A 90 -4.09 -3.46 -2.98
CA GLY A 90 -2.90 -2.71 -3.35
C GLY A 90 -2.62 -1.54 -2.43
N LEU A 91 -1.45 -0.97 -2.62
CA LEU A 91 -0.96 0.22 -1.94
C LEU A 91 -0.45 1.20 -3.00
N TRP A 92 -0.83 2.46 -2.90
CA TRP A 92 -0.39 3.51 -3.84
C TRP A 92 0.12 4.70 -3.06
N LEU A 93 1.27 5.20 -3.48
CA LEU A 93 1.91 6.36 -2.86
C LEU A 93 1.74 7.59 -3.76
N ALA A 94 1.26 8.68 -3.19
CA ALA A 94 1.09 9.95 -3.89
C ALA A 94 1.67 11.12 -3.07
N ASP A 95 2.09 12.16 -3.77
CA ASP A 95 2.63 13.37 -3.11
C ASP A 95 1.54 14.16 -2.39
N THR A 96 0.33 14.13 -2.91
CA THR A 96 -0.83 14.82 -2.33
C THR A 96 -2.07 13.96 -2.37
N GLU A 97 -2.94 14.17 -1.39
CA GLU A 97 -4.26 13.57 -1.34
C GLU A 97 -5.21 14.32 -2.28
N GLY A 98 -5.95 13.60 -3.11
CA GLY A 98 -6.89 14.21 -4.04
C GLY A 98 -7.83 13.23 -4.73
N ALA A 99 -8.98 13.74 -5.17
CA ALA A 99 -10.00 12.94 -5.85
C ALA A 99 -9.51 12.29 -7.15
N LYS A 100 -8.64 12.97 -7.87
CA LYS A 100 -8.05 12.41 -9.11
C LYS A 100 -7.22 11.16 -8.87
N PHE A 101 -6.56 11.09 -7.73
CA PHE A 101 -5.76 9.91 -7.40
C PHE A 101 -6.64 8.69 -7.07
N TRP A 102 -7.76 8.89 -6.41
CA TRP A 102 -8.75 7.83 -6.19
C TRP A 102 -9.27 7.24 -7.50
N MET A 103 -9.49 8.06 -8.52
CA MET A 103 -9.85 7.58 -9.85
C MET A 103 -8.77 6.69 -10.46
N SER A 104 -7.50 7.04 -10.26
CA SER A 104 -6.36 6.21 -10.69
C SER A 104 -6.33 4.87 -9.99
N VAL A 105 -6.57 4.85 -8.67
CA VAL A 105 -6.64 3.63 -7.87
C VAL A 105 -7.77 2.72 -8.35
N LEU A 106 -8.95 3.26 -8.55
CA LEU A 106 -10.12 2.51 -9.02
C LEU A 106 -9.92 1.98 -10.44
N THR A 107 -9.29 2.78 -11.30
CA THR A 107 -8.94 2.36 -12.67
C THR A 107 -7.94 1.21 -12.66
N ASP A 108 -6.95 1.25 -11.80
CA ASP A 108 -5.98 0.17 -11.64
C ASP A 108 -6.66 -1.12 -11.19
N ILE A 109 -7.54 -1.05 -10.20
CA ILE A 109 -8.32 -2.20 -9.71
C ILE A 109 -9.16 -2.80 -10.85
N LYS A 110 -9.82 -1.95 -11.63
CA LYS A 110 -10.61 -2.37 -12.80
C LYS A 110 -9.74 -3.06 -13.85
N ASN A 111 -8.60 -2.48 -14.18
CA ASN A 111 -7.67 -3.02 -15.18
C ASN A 111 -7.07 -4.37 -14.74
N ARG A 112 -7.01 -4.63 -13.45
CA ARG A 112 -6.54 -5.89 -12.88
C ARG A 112 -7.63 -6.98 -12.83
N GLY A 113 -8.83 -6.72 -13.32
CA GLY A 113 -9.87 -7.69 -13.57
C GLY A 113 -11.14 -7.56 -12.73
N THR A 114 -11.23 -6.62 -11.80
CA THR A 114 -12.43 -6.42 -10.99
C THR A 114 -13.51 -5.67 -11.78
N GLU A 115 -14.67 -6.29 -11.93
CA GLU A 115 -15.81 -5.76 -12.68
C GLU A 115 -16.89 -5.22 -11.76
N ASP A 116 -17.13 -5.89 -10.63
CA ASP A 116 -18.23 -5.58 -9.71
C ASP A 116 -17.74 -5.37 -8.27
N ILE A 117 -18.21 -4.29 -7.66
CA ILE A 117 -18.08 -4.01 -6.23
C ILE A 117 -19.46 -3.62 -5.72
N LEU A 118 -19.98 -4.35 -4.73
CA LEU A 118 -21.34 -4.08 -4.22
C LEU A 118 -21.37 -2.86 -3.30
N ILE A 119 -20.40 -2.77 -2.38
CA ILE A 119 -20.30 -1.68 -1.42
C ILE A 119 -18.89 -1.16 -1.40
N ALA A 120 -18.71 0.12 -1.66
CA ALA A 120 -17.43 0.80 -1.51
C ALA A 120 -17.51 1.81 -0.36
N CYS A 121 -16.65 1.69 0.61
CA CYS A 121 -16.56 2.59 1.76
C CYS A 121 -15.27 3.40 1.68
N MET A 122 -15.39 4.72 1.77
CA MET A 122 -14.27 5.64 1.75
C MET A 122 -14.24 6.46 3.03
N ASP A 123 -13.06 6.69 3.56
CA ASP A 123 -12.86 7.67 4.62
C ASP A 123 -12.70 9.07 3.98
N VAL A 124 -13.68 9.91 4.20
CA VAL A 124 -13.66 11.31 3.74
C VAL A 124 -13.75 12.21 4.98
N ALA A 125 -12.64 12.89 5.30
CA ALA A 125 -12.59 13.85 6.41
C ALA A 125 -13.09 13.28 7.75
N ALA A 126 -12.57 12.10 8.13
CA ALA A 126 -12.92 11.35 9.35
C ALA A 126 -14.35 10.80 9.40
N ASN A 127 -15.05 10.78 8.28
CA ASN A 127 -16.35 10.12 8.13
C ASN A 127 -16.28 9.04 7.07
N TYR A 128 -16.77 7.85 7.39
CA TYR A 128 -16.93 6.79 6.41
C TYR A 128 -18.17 7.02 5.57
N VAL A 129 -17.98 7.12 4.27
CA VAL A 129 -19.09 7.18 3.30
C VAL A 129 -19.09 5.90 2.51
N CYS A 130 -20.19 5.18 2.52
CA CYS A 130 -20.36 3.93 1.78
C CYS A 130 -21.31 4.15 0.61
N PHE A 131 -20.90 3.67 -0.55
CA PHE A 131 -21.66 3.73 -1.77
C PHE A 131 -22.10 2.31 -2.18
N THR A 132 -23.36 2.16 -2.57
CA THR A 132 -23.87 0.94 -3.17
C THR A 132 -23.91 1.10 -4.68
N SER A 133 -23.51 0.05 -5.40
CA SER A 133 -23.47 0.03 -6.86
C SER A 133 -22.28 0.79 -7.48
N PHE A 134 -21.23 0.07 -7.59
CA PHE A 134 -20.05 0.47 -8.35
C PHE A 134 -20.06 -0.31 -9.66
N ALA A 135 -20.54 0.31 -10.68
CA ALA A 135 -20.48 -0.25 -12.04
C ALA A 135 -19.33 0.39 -12.81
#